data_cbb01bb982bb3a2781fbe28124d6e946
#
_entry.id   cbb01bb982bb3a2781fbe28124d6e946
#
_cell.length_a   1.000
_cell.length_b   1.000
_cell.length_c   1.000
_cell.angle_alpha   90.00
_cell.angle_beta   90.00
_cell.angle_gamma   90.00
#
_symmetry.space_group_name_H-M   'P 1'
#
loop_
_entity.id
_entity.type
_entity.pdbx_description
1 polymer ?
#
loop_
_entity_poly.entity_id
_entity_poly.type
_entity_poly.pdbx_seq_one_letter_code
_entity_poly.pdbx_strand_id
1 'polypeptide(L)'
;MKLLFGASFLAFSLALSTSSGEANTLQSVTATTPVRPENPFFGNLEPAPVGGSFTREGHIVWGGSVIRGEDGRYYMFASSWPESVTMRNWVTNSEIVLAVSDSPEGPFTYENLVLPPRGSEYWDGMITHNPSIHRHDGKYVLFYVGSTYNFERPTEMVSRETYEQVWNGKRIGVAVADSPYGPWTRFDQPILEPRPGFWDGAITSNPAPVIHEDGSALLVYKSAPVPYPARNQNKALDFGVAEAPHYLGPYHRLNNGQKIRIAGAEDERVEDPYIWQANGLYHMVAKIFSEKLTGQRESGFYAYSVDGIDWTVPDEPTAYDRRVLFTDGTIVEQKKLERPQVLVEDGRPTHLYFATADPEWSKIYNLVIPVTPGGTD
;
A
#
# COMPACT_ATOMS: atom_id res chain seq x y z
N MET A 1 -5.37 -75.86 3.40
CA MET A 1 -4.48 -76.17 4.49
C MET A 1 -4.68 -75.08 5.56
N LYS A 2 -5.38 -75.42 6.63
CA LYS A 2 -5.70 -74.53 7.75
C LYS A 2 -4.48 -74.37 8.66
N LEU A 3 -4.22 -73.20 9.18
CA LEU A 3 -3.52 -73.04 10.44
C LEU A 3 -4.06 -71.78 11.16
N LEU A 4 -4.65 -72.04 12.29
CA LEU A 4 -5.05 -71.11 13.37
C LEU A 4 -3.82 -70.81 14.24
N PHE A 5 -3.74 -69.61 14.79
CA PHE A 5 -3.12 -69.24 16.08
C PHE A 5 -3.71 -67.89 16.46
N GLY A 6 -4.32 -67.60 17.58
CA GLY A 6 -4.06 -68.03 18.94
C GLY A 6 -4.01 -66.69 19.74
N ALA A 7 -5.13 -66.29 20.38
CA ALA A 7 -5.23 -65.07 21.17
C ALA A 7 -4.65 -65.34 22.59
N SER A 8 -3.79 -64.44 23.07
CA SER A 8 -3.41 -64.40 24.50
C SER A 8 -3.91 -63.10 25.13
N PHE A 9 -4.82 -63.25 26.07
CA PHE A 9 -5.26 -62.21 27.00
C PHE A 9 -4.26 -62.03 28.13
N LEU A 10 -3.73 -60.84 28.35
CA LEU A 10 -3.06 -60.46 29.60
C LEU A 10 -3.98 -59.47 30.32
N ALA A 11 -4.43 -59.93 31.50
CA ALA A 11 -5.18 -59.13 32.47
C ALA A 11 -4.19 -58.29 33.28
N PHE A 12 -4.37 -56.98 33.31
CA PHE A 12 -3.68 -56.08 34.23
C PHE A 12 -4.66 -55.56 35.28
N SER A 13 -4.30 -55.80 36.52
CA SER A 13 -5.06 -55.40 37.73
C SER A 13 -4.92 -53.86 37.90
N LEU A 14 -6.06 -53.17 38.05
CA LEU A 14 -6.13 -51.77 38.46
C LEU A 14 -5.93 -51.64 39.95
N ALA A 15 -4.91 -50.94 40.39
CA ALA A 15 -4.80 -50.43 41.75
C ALA A 15 -5.36 -49.01 41.80
N LEU A 16 -6.46 -48.81 42.54
CA LEU A 16 -6.99 -47.48 42.85
C LEU A 16 -6.10 -46.80 43.91
N SER A 17 -5.46 -45.70 43.56
CA SER A 17 -4.92 -44.75 44.52
C SER A 17 -5.83 -43.51 44.54
N THR A 18 -6.48 -43.29 45.67
CA THR A 18 -7.21 -42.05 45.96
C THR A 18 -6.22 -40.93 46.27
N SER A 19 -6.08 -39.94 45.42
CA SER A 19 -5.44 -38.66 45.73
C SER A 19 -6.52 -37.60 45.85
N SER A 20 -6.50 -36.94 47.01
CA SER A 20 -7.31 -35.78 47.40
C SER A 20 -7.27 -34.67 46.42
N GLY A 21 -8.45 -34.13 46.05
CA GLY A 21 -8.62 -33.05 45.09
C GLY A 21 -8.07 -31.71 45.60
N GLU A 22 -7.21 -31.13 44.83
CA GLU A 22 -7.05 -29.68 44.81
C GLU A 22 -7.97 -29.12 43.72
N ALA A 23 -8.89 -28.25 44.13
CA ALA A 23 -9.78 -27.52 43.26
C ALA A 23 -8.95 -26.52 42.43
N ASN A 24 -8.68 -26.85 41.20
CA ASN A 24 -8.13 -25.89 40.22
C ASN A 24 -9.19 -24.83 39.97
N THR A 25 -9.01 -23.67 40.58
CA THR A 25 -9.78 -22.47 40.29
C THR A 25 -9.44 -22.05 38.86
N LEU A 26 -10.33 -22.34 37.91
CA LEU A 26 -10.28 -21.76 36.58
C LEU A 26 -10.35 -20.23 36.73
N GLN A 27 -9.19 -19.55 36.60
CA GLN A 27 -9.18 -18.12 36.41
C GLN A 27 -9.95 -17.85 35.11
N SER A 28 -11.10 -17.20 35.25
CA SER A 28 -11.83 -16.65 34.11
C SER A 28 -10.90 -15.65 33.42
N VAL A 29 -10.37 -16.03 32.26
CA VAL A 29 -9.77 -15.06 31.32
C VAL A 29 -10.94 -14.19 30.90
N THR A 30 -11.05 -13.01 31.52
CA THR A 30 -11.92 -11.95 31.01
C THR A 30 -11.42 -11.63 29.63
N ALA A 31 -12.17 -12.01 28.61
CA ALA A 31 -11.95 -11.54 27.26
C ALA A 31 -12.03 -10.01 27.31
N THR A 32 -10.89 -9.34 27.28
CA THR A 32 -10.83 -7.90 27.09
C THR A 32 -11.44 -7.64 25.73
N THR A 33 -12.55 -6.90 25.69
CA THR A 33 -13.11 -6.39 24.44
C THR A 33 -11.97 -5.73 23.67
N PRO A 34 -11.69 -6.11 22.42
CA PRO A 34 -10.63 -5.48 21.65
C PRO A 34 -10.88 -3.96 21.65
N VAL A 35 -9.90 -3.21 22.10
CA VAL A 35 -9.95 -1.76 22.04
C VAL A 35 -10.10 -1.39 20.58
N ARG A 36 -11.20 -0.74 20.20
CA ARG A 36 -11.38 -0.23 18.84
C ARG A 36 -10.43 0.93 18.66
N PRO A 37 -9.50 0.88 17.70
CA PRO A 37 -8.59 1.98 17.49
C PRO A 37 -9.36 3.20 16.99
N GLU A 38 -9.01 4.36 17.49
CA GLU A 38 -9.46 5.62 16.94
C GLU A 38 -8.79 5.90 15.60
N ASN A 39 -9.40 6.73 14.77
CA ASN A 39 -8.81 7.20 13.53
C ASN A 39 -7.63 8.15 13.85
N PRO A 40 -6.38 7.79 13.54
CA PRO A 40 -5.23 8.61 13.91
C PRO A 40 -5.14 9.93 13.15
N PHE A 41 -5.93 10.11 12.10
CA PHE A 41 -5.90 11.29 11.23
C PHE A 41 -7.03 12.28 11.55
N PHE A 42 -8.15 11.81 12.09
CA PHE A 42 -9.30 12.65 12.34
C PHE A 42 -9.01 13.69 13.45
N GLY A 43 -9.03 14.97 13.07
CA GLY A 43 -8.72 16.05 13.99
C GLY A 43 -7.23 16.23 14.35
N ASN A 44 -6.34 15.39 13.76
CA ASN A 44 -4.91 15.37 14.08
C ASN A 44 -4.03 15.78 12.89
N LEU A 45 -4.61 16.23 11.78
CA LEU A 45 -3.84 16.75 10.65
C LEU A 45 -3.39 18.18 10.94
N GLU A 46 -2.08 18.40 10.90
CA GLU A 46 -1.47 19.70 11.07
C GLU A 46 -1.42 20.49 9.75
N PRO A 47 -1.19 21.81 9.77
CA PRO A 47 -1.00 22.58 8.56
C PRO A 47 0.17 22.06 7.72
N ALA A 48 -0.05 21.88 6.42
CA ALA A 48 0.98 21.51 5.48
C ALA A 48 2.05 22.61 5.35
N PRO A 49 3.35 22.31 5.38
CA PRO A 49 4.39 23.31 5.23
C PRO A 49 4.36 23.94 3.83
N VAL A 50 4.41 25.27 3.77
CA VAL A 50 4.55 25.99 2.49
C VAL A 50 5.93 25.69 1.90
N GLY A 51 5.95 25.17 0.67
CA GLY A 51 7.20 24.80 -0.02
C GLY A 51 7.87 23.53 0.54
N GLY A 52 7.22 22.86 1.47
CA GLY A 52 7.62 21.52 1.92
C GLY A 52 7.36 20.45 0.87
N SER A 53 7.85 19.21 1.17
CA SER A 53 7.69 18.05 0.30
C SER A 53 8.59 18.05 -0.95
N PHE A 54 8.14 17.51 -2.09
CA PHE A 54 8.98 17.29 -3.25
C PHE A 54 8.38 17.87 -4.53
N THR A 55 9.16 18.72 -5.17
CA THR A 55 8.95 19.21 -6.54
C THR A 55 10.20 18.96 -7.38
N ARG A 56 10.05 18.80 -8.70
CA ARG A 56 11.16 18.63 -9.62
C ARG A 56 10.93 19.49 -10.86
N GLU A 57 11.82 20.43 -11.13
CA GLU A 57 11.70 21.33 -12.27
C GLU A 57 11.59 20.57 -13.59
N GLY A 58 10.64 20.96 -14.45
CA GLY A 58 10.37 20.33 -15.74
C GLY A 58 9.80 18.90 -15.66
N HIS A 59 9.39 18.46 -14.47
CA HIS A 59 8.88 17.12 -14.26
C HIS A 59 7.61 17.11 -13.38
N ILE A 60 6.71 16.21 -13.71
CA ILE A 60 5.62 15.82 -12.84
C ILE A 60 6.19 14.89 -11.77
N VAL A 61 5.76 15.09 -10.51
CA VAL A 61 6.02 14.20 -9.39
C VAL A 61 4.69 13.63 -8.90
N TRP A 62 4.60 12.30 -8.76
CA TRP A 62 3.38 11.64 -8.37
C TRP A 62 3.61 10.59 -7.28
N GLY A 63 2.80 10.65 -6.21
CA GLY A 63 3.02 9.81 -5.04
C GLY A 63 4.27 10.21 -4.29
N GLY A 64 4.74 9.36 -3.44
CA GLY A 64 5.96 9.55 -2.65
C GLY A 64 5.85 8.74 -1.39
N SER A 65 6.60 7.64 -1.32
CA SER A 65 6.72 6.80 -0.14
C SER A 65 8.02 7.14 0.57
N VAL A 66 7.95 7.44 1.86
CA VAL A 66 9.08 7.96 2.63
C VAL A 66 9.48 6.97 3.71
N ILE A 67 10.79 6.86 3.91
CA ILE A 67 11.38 6.08 4.99
C ILE A 67 12.52 6.87 5.63
N ARG A 68 12.69 6.73 6.95
CA ARG A 68 13.85 7.25 7.65
C ARG A 68 15.02 6.27 7.56
N GLY A 69 16.19 6.77 7.15
CA GLY A 69 17.42 6.00 7.10
C GLY A 69 18.10 5.89 8.46
N GLU A 70 19.12 5.04 8.55
CA GLU A 70 19.96 4.90 9.76
C GLU A 70 20.78 6.13 10.06
N ASP A 71 21.08 6.92 9.05
CA ASP A 71 21.76 8.22 9.16
C ASP A 71 20.84 9.35 9.65
N GLY A 72 19.57 9.03 9.93
CA GLY A 72 18.54 9.96 10.39
C GLY A 72 17.89 10.80 9.30
N ARG A 73 18.33 10.69 8.04
CA ARG A 73 17.75 11.40 6.90
C ARG A 73 16.50 10.69 6.39
N TYR A 74 15.69 11.40 5.62
CA TYR A 74 14.46 10.90 5.03
C TYR A 74 14.64 10.70 3.53
N TYR A 75 14.24 9.51 3.08
CA TYR A 75 14.38 9.04 1.71
C TYR A 75 13.00 8.86 1.10
N MET A 76 12.65 9.68 0.12
CA MET A 76 11.40 9.61 -0.63
C MET A 76 11.62 8.93 -1.97
N PHE A 77 10.84 7.89 -2.22
CA PHE A 77 10.74 7.24 -3.52
C PHE A 77 9.44 7.71 -4.17
N ALA A 78 9.53 8.36 -5.32
CA ALA A 78 8.37 8.95 -6.01
C ALA A 78 8.37 8.59 -7.49
N SER A 79 7.19 8.58 -8.10
CA SER A 79 7.07 8.49 -9.56
C SER A 79 7.33 9.86 -10.18
N SER A 80 8.11 9.91 -11.26
CA SER A 80 8.41 11.17 -11.95
C SER A 80 8.50 10.95 -13.45
N TRP A 81 8.08 11.95 -14.24
CA TRP A 81 8.20 11.96 -15.70
C TRP A 81 8.18 13.40 -16.23
N PRO A 82 8.69 13.67 -17.46
CA PRO A 82 8.74 15.02 -18.00
C PRO A 82 7.35 15.68 -18.12
N GLU A 83 7.23 16.94 -17.75
CA GLU A 83 5.99 17.72 -17.94
C GLU A 83 5.63 17.88 -19.42
N SER A 84 6.62 17.92 -20.32
CA SER A 84 6.44 18.09 -21.77
C SER A 84 5.53 17.03 -22.40
N VAL A 85 5.43 15.83 -21.79
CA VAL A 85 4.59 14.73 -22.30
C VAL A 85 3.22 14.63 -21.63
N THR A 86 2.87 15.53 -20.76
CA THR A 86 1.59 15.63 -20.03
C THR A 86 1.33 14.56 -18.95
N MET A 87 0.28 14.78 -18.15
CA MET A 87 -0.13 13.83 -17.08
C MET A 87 -0.47 12.44 -17.64
N ARG A 88 -1.08 12.33 -18.83
CA ARG A 88 -1.48 11.03 -19.41
C ARG A 88 -0.31 10.08 -19.63
N ASN A 89 0.87 10.60 -19.88
CA ASN A 89 2.04 9.79 -20.20
C ASN A 89 2.70 9.11 -18.98
N TRP A 90 2.10 9.17 -17.80
CA TRP A 90 2.59 8.37 -16.69
C TRP A 90 2.69 6.88 -17.06
N VAL A 91 1.77 6.38 -17.90
CA VAL A 91 1.76 4.97 -18.34
C VAL A 91 2.97 4.59 -19.20
N THR A 92 3.63 5.55 -19.85
CA THR A 92 4.74 5.29 -20.77
C THR A 92 6.06 5.93 -20.34
N ASN A 93 6.03 6.96 -19.48
CA ASN A 93 7.21 7.75 -19.18
C ASN A 93 7.57 7.79 -17.70
N SER A 94 6.72 7.23 -16.83
CA SER A 94 6.99 7.23 -15.38
C SER A 94 8.21 6.38 -15.02
N GLU A 95 9.02 6.93 -14.13
CA GLU A 95 10.18 6.29 -13.52
C GLU A 95 10.19 6.57 -12.02
N ILE A 96 10.71 5.65 -11.23
CA ILE A 96 10.87 5.87 -9.78
C ILE A 96 12.18 6.59 -9.54
N VAL A 97 12.10 7.71 -8.84
CA VAL A 97 13.23 8.56 -8.44
C VAL A 97 13.39 8.56 -6.93
N LEU A 98 14.62 8.82 -6.48
CA LEU A 98 14.96 9.09 -5.09
C LEU A 98 15.10 10.59 -4.89
N ALA A 99 14.50 11.09 -3.81
CA ALA A 99 14.74 12.42 -3.26
C ALA A 99 15.03 12.31 -1.76
N VAL A 100 15.83 13.22 -1.23
CA VAL A 100 16.35 13.15 0.14
C VAL A 100 16.15 14.48 0.86
N SER A 101 15.87 14.39 2.16
CA SER A 101 15.75 15.54 3.06
C SER A 101 16.27 15.22 4.46
N ASP A 102 16.67 16.25 5.21
CA ASP A 102 16.98 16.15 6.63
C ASP A 102 15.72 16.26 7.51
N SER A 103 14.58 16.63 6.93
CA SER A 103 13.27 16.72 7.59
C SER A 103 12.23 15.83 6.91
N PRO A 104 11.31 15.20 7.67
CA PRO A 104 10.20 14.45 7.06
C PRO A 104 9.25 15.34 6.24
N GLU A 105 9.20 16.63 6.55
CA GLU A 105 8.38 17.59 5.80
C GLU A 105 9.04 18.07 4.50
N GLY A 106 10.33 17.80 4.34
CA GLY A 106 11.12 18.32 3.22
C GLY A 106 11.72 19.71 3.52
N PRO A 107 12.08 20.50 2.49
CA PRO A 107 11.99 20.13 1.08
C PRO A 107 12.88 18.95 0.73
N PHE A 108 12.37 18.04 -0.10
CA PHE A 108 13.17 16.95 -0.62
C PHE A 108 13.91 17.37 -1.89
N THR A 109 15.17 16.98 -1.99
CA THR A 109 16.02 17.24 -3.15
C THR A 109 16.21 15.98 -3.98
N TYR A 110 16.00 16.07 -5.30
CA TYR A 110 16.25 14.96 -6.22
C TYR A 110 17.70 14.50 -6.17
N GLU A 111 17.90 13.19 -6.09
CA GLU A 111 19.22 12.57 -6.06
C GLU A 111 19.50 11.74 -7.32
N ASN A 112 18.69 10.71 -7.59
CA ASN A 112 18.93 9.82 -8.71
C ASN A 112 17.67 9.07 -9.17
N LEU A 113 17.80 8.44 -10.35
CA LEU A 113 16.85 7.47 -10.88
C LEU A 113 17.09 6.12 -10.21
N VAL A 114 16.03 5.53 -9.64
CA VAL A 114 16.11 4.31 -8.82
C VAL A 114 16.03 3.06 -9.68
N LEU A 115 14.99 2.94 -10.48
CA LEU A 115 14.71 1.79 -11.34
C LEU A 115 14.62 2.24 -12.81
N PRO A 116 15.76 2.39 -13.51
CA PRO A 116 15.77 2.81 -14.92
C PRO A 116 15.08 1.78 -15.82
N PRO A 117 14.60 2.20 -17.00
CA PRO A 117 14.15 1.28 -18.03
C PRO A 117 15.20 0.21 -18.31
N ARG A 118 14.77 -1.06 -18.51
CA ARG A 118 15.70 -2.19 -18.72
C ARG A 118 15.39 -3.00 -19.98
N GLY A 119 14.48 -2.53 -20.82
CA GLY A 119 14.12 -3.14 -22.11
C GLY A 119 12.73 -3.77 -22.13
N SER A 120 12.14 -3.81 -23.33
CA SER A 120 10.76 -4.29 -23.52
C SER A 120 10.59 -5.81 -23.31
N GLU A 121 11.68 -6.54 -23.23
CA GLU A 121 11.71 -7.96 -22.93
C GLU A 121 11.37 -8.30 -21.47
N TYR A 122 11.46 -7.32 -20.58
CA TYR A 122 11.08 -7.47 -19.18
C TYR A 122 9.67 -6.95 -18.93
N TRP A 123 8.95 -7.58 -18.00
CA TRP A 123 7.57 -7.23 -17.64
C TRP A 123 7.41 -5.80 -17.12
N ASP A 124 8.44 -5.24 -16.50
CA ASP A 124 8.55 -3.88 -15.95
C ASP A 124 9.60 -3.03 -16.70
N GLY A 125 9.92 -3.44 -17.93
CA GLY A 125 11.10 -2.95 -18.63
C GLY A 125 11.02 -1.51 -19.08
N MET A 126 9.82 -0.95 -19.23
CA MET A 126 9.65 0.38 -19.84
C MET A 126 9.17 1.44 -18.87
N ILE A 127 8.38 1.07 -17.86
CA ILE A 127 7.93 2.01 -16.81
C ILE A 127 8.02 1.37 -15.43
N THR A 128 8.30 2.21 -14.42
CA THR A 128 8.11 1.92 -12.99
C THR A 128 7.31 3.05 -12.35
N HIS A 129 6.38 2.70 -11.45
CA HIS A 129 5.39 3.64 -10.93
C HIS A 129 4.88 3.23 -9.54
N ASN A 130 4.30 4.18 -8.79
CA ASN A 130 3.64 3.93 -7.51
C ASN A 130 4.50 3.13 -6.52
N PRO A 131 5.65 3.66 -6.10
CA PRO A 131 6.51 3.02 -5.13
C PRO A 131 5.88 2.93 -3.74
N SER A 132 6.26 1.89 -2.99
CA SER A 132 6.04 1.73 -1.56
C SER A 132 7.31 1.20 -0.94
N ILE A 133 8.03 2.03 -0.17
CA ILE A 133 9.33 1.69 0.41
C ILE A 133 9.17 1.16 1.82
N HIS A 134 9.90 0.10 2.12
CA HIS A 134 9.95 -0.55 3.44
C HIS A 134 11.39 -0.91 3.78
N ARG A 135 11.59 -1.34 5.00
CA ARG A 135 12.87 -1.86 5.47
C ARG A 135 12.65 -3.13 6.26
N HIS A 136 13.48 -4.13 5.98
CA HIS A 136 13.47 -5.38 6.71
C HIS A 136 14.89 -5.94 6.75
N ASP A 137 15.35 -6.34 7.94
CA ASP A 137 16.65 -6.98 8.17
C ASP A 137 17.82 -6.25 7.48
N GLY A 138 17.87 -4.92 7.67
CA GLY A 138 18.89 -4.05 7.08
C GLY A 138 18.77 -3.77 5.59
N LYS A 139 17.82 -4.42 4.88
CA LYS A 139 17.56 -4.18 3.45
C LYS A 139 16.48 -3.13 3.25
N TYR A 140 16.64 -2.34 2.20
CA TYR A 140 15.57 -1.54 1.63
C TYR A 140 14.78 -2.40 0.66
N VAL A 141 13.45 -2.42 0.81
CA VAL A 141 12.51 -3.24 0.05
C VAL A 141 11.51 -2.32 -0.62
N LEU A 142 11.56 -2.22 -1.93
CA LEU A 142 10.74 -1.33 -2.74
C LEU A 142 9.72 -2.12 -3.53
N PHE A 143 8.45 -2.02 -3.14
CA PHE A 143 7.34 -2.52 -3.96
C PHE A 143 6.94 -1.46 -4.97
N TYR A 144 6.60 -1.88 -6.19
CA TYR A 144 6.29 -0.94 -7.25
C TYR A 144 5.35 -1.54 -8.30
N VAL A 145 4.81 -0.69 -9.14
CA VAL A 145 4.07 -1.07 -10.34
C VAL A 145 5.02 -0.98 -11.53
N GLY A 146 5.09 -2.05 -12.32
CA GLY A 146 5.79 -2.07 -13.59
C GLY A 146 4.85 -2.32 -14.76
N SER A 147 5.27 -1.92 -15.95
CA SER A 147 4.66 -2.30 -17.22
C SER A 147 5.68 -2.21 -18.34
N THR A 148 5.34 -2.75 -19.50
CA THR A 148 6.21 -2.76 -20.67
C THR A 148 5.44 -2.49 -21.96
N TYR A 149 6.16 -2.09 -23.00
CA TYR A 149 5.68 -1.90 -24.37
C TYR A 149 6.86 -2.00 -25.33
N ASN A 150 6.59 -2.24 -26.62
CA ASN A 150 7.61 -2.54 -27.64
C ASN A 150 7.72 -1.45 -28.75
N PHE A 151 7.37 -0.23 -28.42
CA PHE A 151 7.52 0.93 -29.31
C PHE A 151 8.49 1.96 -28.70
N GLU A 152 8.89 2.97 -29.47
CA GLU A 152 9.75 4.04 -28.98
C GLU A 152 9.05 4.85 -27.86
N ARG A 153 9.81 5.25 -26.82
CA ARG A 153 9.28 6.05 -25.71
C ARG A 153 8.68 7.34 -26.24
N PRO A 154 7.39 7.60 -25.97
CA PRO A 154 6.72 8.79 -26.48
C PRO A 154 7.33 10.09 -25.97
N THR A 155 7.46 11.06 -26.87
CA THR A 155 7.88 12.45 -26.57
C THR A 155 6.70 13.41 -26.61
N GLU A 156 5.51 12.93 -26.96
CA GLU A 156 4.26 13.68 -27.02
C GLU A 156 3.16 12.91 -26.26
N MET A 157 2.01 13.56 -26.07
CA MET A 157 0.85 12.94 -25.42
C MET A 157 0.42 11.68 -26.15
N VAL A 158 0.40 10.55 -25.44
CA VAL A 158 -0.03 9.28 -26.01
C VAL A 158 -1.49 9.26 -26.40
N SER A 159 -1.81 8.48 -27.43
CA SER A 159 -3.17 8.18 -27.83
C SER A 159 -3.92 7.47 -26.70
N ARG A 160 -5.25 7.46 -26.80
CA ARG A 160 -6.07 6.70 -25.85
C ARG A 160 -5.79 5.20 -25.94
N GLU A 161 -5.62 4.67 -27.14
CA GLU A 161 -5.32 3.26 -27.39
C GLU A 161 -3.99 2.84 -26.75
N THR A 162 -2.93 3.63 -26.96
CA THR A 162 -1.62 3.41 -26.31
C THR A 162 -1.74 3.44 -24.80
N TYR A 163 -2.46 4.44 -24.25
CA TYR A 163 -2.72 4.51 -22.82
C TYR A 163 -3.37 3.24 -22.28
N GLU A 164 -4.44 2.78 -22.93
CA GLU A 164 -5.20 1.60 -22.53
C GLU A 164 -4.35 0.33 -22.60
N GLN A 165 -3.58 0.17 -23.65
CA GLN A 165 -2.68 -0.97 -23.84
C GLN A 165 -1.68 -1.06 -22.69
N VAL A 166 -0.94 0.02 -22.40
CA VAL A 166 0.12 -0.01 -21.37
C VAL A 166 -0.47 -0.06 -19.97
N TRP A 167 -1.59 0.64 -19.72
CA TRP A 167 -2.31 0.58 -18.45
C TRP A 167 -2.70 -0.86 -18.08
N ASN A 168 -3.14 -1.67 -19.04
CA ASN A 168 -3.53 -3.06 -18.84
C ASN A 168 -2.32 -4.00 -18.62
N GLY A 169 -1.13 -3.56 -18.95
CA GLY A 169 0.12 -4.28 -18.69
C GLY A 169 0.62 -4.22 -17.25
N LYS A 170 -0.03 -3.45 -16.37
CA LYS A 170 0.45 -3.23 -14.99
C LYS A 170 0.52 -4.50 -14.16
N ARG A 171 1.66 -4.70 -13.51
CA ARG A 171 1.94 -5.76 -12.53
C ARG A 171 2.69 -5.19 -11.34
N ILE A 172 2.65 -5.90 -10.23
CA ILE A 172 3.39 -5.55 -9.02
C ILE A 172 4.71 -6.32 -9.00
N GLY A 173 5.79 -5.60 -8.69
CA GLY A 173 7.10 -6.15 -8.42
C GLY A 173 7.68 -5.69 -7.11
N VAL A 174 8.81 -6.28 -6.77
CA VAL A 174 9.65 -5.91 -5.63
C VAL A 174 11.09 -5.75 -6.10
N ALA A 175 11.81 -4.79 -5.54
CA ALA A 175 13.24 -4.62 -5.69
C ALA A 175 13.89 -4.47 -4.33
N VAL A 176 15.15 -4.90 -4.20
CA VAL A 176 15.87 -4.85 -2.93
C VAL A 176 17.24 -4.22 -3.10
N ALA A 177 17.71 -3.53 -2.06
CA ALA A 177 19.05 -2.94 -2.00
C ALA A 177 19.58 -2.88 -0.56
N ASP A 178 20.90 -2.78 -0.42
CA ASP A 178 21.55 -2.53 0.88
C ASP A 178 21.55 -1.04 1.27
N SER A 179 21.31 -0.17 0.30
CA SER A 179 21.32 1.28 0.46
C SER A 179 20.13 1.89 -0.28
N PRO A 180 19.56 3.03 0.19
CA PRO A 180 18.49 3.73 -0.53
C PRO A 180 18.95 4.21 -1.92
N TYR A 181 20.24 4.37 -2.12
CA TYR A 181 20.85 4.74 -3.40
C TYR A 181 21.02 3.55 -4.36
N GLY A 182 20.80 2.31 -3.88
CA GLY A 182 21.06 1.07 -4.61
C GLY A 182 22.51 0.56 -4.43
N PRO A 183 23.01 -0.30 -5.32
CA PRO A 183 22.30 -0.80 -6.51
C PRO A 183 21.08 -1.63 -6.15
N TRP A 184 20.01 -1.50 -6.94
CA TRP A 184 18.75 -2.22 -6.74
C TRP A 184 18.71 -3.51 -7.56
N THR A 185 18.42 -4.62 -6.88
CA THR A 185 18.16 -5.91 -7.51
C THR A 185 16.68 -6.02 -7.84
N ARG A 186 16.34 -6.22 -9.12
CA ARG A 186 14.98 -6.44 -9.66
C ARG A 186 14.81 -7.89 -10.08
N PHE A 187 13.57 -8.37 -10.11
CA PHE A 187 13.25 -9.75 -10.50
C PHE A 187 12.54 -9.79 -11.85
N ASP A 188 12.77 -10.86 -12.61
CA ASP A 188 12.27 -11.00 -13.99
C ASP A 188 10.82 -11.49 -14.06
N GLN A 189 10.21 -11.73 -12.92
CA GLN A 189 8.79 -12.05 -12.81
C GLN A 189 8.12 -11.09 -11.82
N PRO A 190 6.86 -10.68 -12.07
CA PRO A 190 6.08 -9.96 -11.09
C PRO A 190 5.76 -10.88 -9.91
N ILE A 191 5.53 -10.29 -8.73
CA ILE A 191 5.20 -11.06 -7.52
C ILE A 191 3.74 -11.52 -7.47
N LEU A 192 2.88 -10.93 -8.28
CA LEU A 192 1.45 -11.27 -8.32
C LEU A 192 0.88 -11.04 -9.73
N GLU A 193 0.47 -12.11 -10.41
CA GLU A 193 -0.17 -12.05 -11.72
C GLU A 193 -1.69 -11.84 -11.60
N PRO A 194 -2.34 -11.14 -12.55
CA PRO A 194 -3.80 -11.13 -12.66
C PRO A 194 -4.35 -12.52 -12.94
N ARG A 195 -5.64 -12.74 -12.64
CA ARG A 195 -6.35 -14.00 -12.94
C ARG A 195 -7.46 -13.74 -13.95
N PRO A 196 -7.24 -13.93 -15.26
CA PRO A 196 -8.26 -13.74 -16.26
C PRO A 196 -9.54 -14.52 -15.93
N GLY A 197 -10.70 -13.85 -16.03
CA GLY A 197 -12.01 -14.42 -15.69
C GLY A 197 -12.43 -14.24 -14.22
N PHE A 198 -11.57 -13.68 -13.37
CA PHE A 198 -11.90 -13.31 -11.99
C PHE A 198 -12.00 -11.80 -11.83
N TRP A 199 -12.42 -11.34 -10.63
CA TRP A 199 -12.54 -9.92 -10.33
C TRP A 199 -11.20 -9.16 -10.43
N ASP A 200 -10.07 -9.84 -10.30
CA ASP A 200 -8.70 -9.34 -10.42
C ASP A 200 -8.02 -9.80 -11.73
N GLY A 201 -8.80 -9.89 -12.81
CA GLY A 201 -8.38 -10.48 -14.09
C GLY A 201 -7.57 -9.58 -15.01
N ALA A 202 -7.56 -8.26 -14.81
CA ALA A 202 -6.93 -7.32 -15.73
C ALA A 202 -5.51 -6.89 -15.31
N ILE A 203 -5.35 -6.47 -14.08
CA ILE A 203 -4.12 -5.87 -13.57
C ILE A 203 -3.85 -6.31 -12.13
N THR A 204 -2.60 -6.16 -11.67
CA THR A 204 -2.26 -5.99 -10.26
C THR A 204 -1.50 -4.67 -10.10
N SER A 205 -1.88 -3.85 -9.13
CA SER A 205 -1.39 -2.47 -9.05
C SER A 205 -1.46 -1.92 -7.62
N ASN A 206 -0.82 -0.79 -7.38
CA ASN A 206 -0.85 -0.02 -6.13
C ASN A 206 -0.57 -0.92 -4.92
N PRO A 207 0.65 -1.48 -4.81
CA PRO A 207 1.00 -2.35 -3.70
C PRO A 207 0.97 -1.60 -2.38
N ALA A 208 0.36 -2.22 -1.38
CA ALA A 208 0.37 -1.78 0.00
C ALA A 208 0.77 -2.99 0.88
N PRO A 209 2.06 -3.23 1.07
CA PRO A 209 2.54 -4.35 1.86
C PRO A 209 2.69 -3.99 3.34
N VAL A 210 2.59 -5.01 4.20
CA VAL A 210 3.20 -5.07 5.53
C VAL A 210 4.22 -6.19 5.51
N ILE A 211 5.44 -5.91 5.89
CA ILE A 211 6.47 -6.93 6.12
C ILE A 211 6.55 -7.16 7.63
N HIS A 212 6.31 -8.40 8.06
CA HIS A 212 6.36 -8.79 9.47
C HIS A 212 7.81 -8.99 9.93
N GLU A 213 8.02 -9.08 11.23
CA GLU A 213 9.35 -9.26 11.84
C GLU A 213 10.06 -10.54 11.36
N ASP A 214 9.31 -11.60 11.05
CA ASP A 214 9.84 -12.87 10.54
C ASP A 214 10.12 -12.86 9.02
N GLY A 215 9.89 -11.74 8.35
CA GLY A 215 10.07 -11.56 6.91
C GLY A 215 8.88 -12.03 6.07
N SER A 216 7.84 -12.61 6.66
CA SER A 216 6.58 -12.87 5.98
C SER A 216 5.90 -11.54 5.60
N ALA A 217 4.99 -11.56 4.64
CA ALA A 217 4.35 -10.33 4.19
C ALA A 217 2.87 -10.52 3.90
N LEU A 218 2.08 -9.48 4.26
CA LEU A 218 0.72 -9.30 3.80
C LEU A 218 0.71 -8.16 2.78
N LEU A 219 0.09 -8.39 1.62
CA LEU A 219 0.02 -7.43 0.52
C LEU A 219 -1.44 -7.13 0.17
N VAL A 220 -1.91 -5.93 0.45
CA VAL A 220 -3.13 -5.41 -0.17
C VAL A 220 -2.78 -4.83 -1.53
N TYR A 221 -3.60 -5.13 -2.55
CA TYR A 221 -3.36 -4.70 -3.92
C TYR A 221 -4.65 -4.25 -4.60
N LYS A 222 -4.53 -3.31 -5.53
CA LYS A 222 -5.63 -2.86 -6.40
C LYS A 222 -5.72 -3.71 -7.65
N SER A 223 -6.95 -4.03 -8.07
CA SER A 223 -7.20 -4.71 -9.34
C SER A 223 -8.53 -4.31 -9.99
N ALA A 224 -8.79 -4.88 -11.16
CA ALA A 224 -10.02 -4.74 -11.93
C ALA A 224 -10.33 -6.05 -12.67
N PRO A 225 -11.64 -6.38 -12.91
CA PRO A 225 -12.03 -7.65 -13.51
C PRO A 225 -11.75 -7.74 -15.01
N VAL A 226 -11.77 -6.62 -15.71
CA VAL A 226 -11.64 -6.56 -17.18
C VAL A 226 -10.70 -5.45 -17.59
N PRO A 227 -10.04 -5.58 -18.76
CA PRO A 227 -9.17 -4.54 -19.29
C PRO A 227 -9.85 -3.18 -19.44
N TYR A 228 -9.12 -2.12 -19.16
CA TYR A 228 -9.56 -0.75 -19.43
C TYR A 228 -9.67 -0.53 -20.95
N PRO A 229 -10.68 0.14 -21.49
CA PRO A 229 -11.72 0.93 -20.82
C PRO A 229 -13.12 0.28 -20.86
N ALA A 230 -13.33 -0.87 -20.37
CA ALA A 230 -14.71 -1.40 -20.33
C ALA A 230 -15.63 -0.36 -19.65
N ARG A 231 -16.77 -0.09 -20.28
CA ARG A 231 -17.65 1.07 -19.99
C ARG A 231 -18.11 1.23 -18.54
N ASN A 232 -17.94 0.21 -17.70
CA ASN A 232 -18.35 0.20 -16.29
C ASN A 232 -17.17 0.09 -15.31
N GLN A 233 -15.93 0.24 -15.75
CA GLN A 233 -14.75 0.05 -14.90
C GLN A 233 -14.62 1.07 -13.77
N ASN A 234 -15.24 2.25 -13.87
CA ASN A 234 -15.21 3.23 -12.78
C ASN A 234 -15.83 2.71 -11.47
N LYS A 235 -16.60 1.61 -11.53
CA LYS A 235 -17.15 0.92 -10.35
C LYS A 235 -16.41 -0.39 -10.00
N ALA A 236 -15.40 -0.76 -10.77
CA ALA A 236 -14.81 -2.10 -10.70
C ALA A 236 -13.38 -2.13 -10.13
N LEU A 237 -12.80 -0.98 -9.74
CA LEU A 237 -11.54 -0.95 -9.00
C LEU A 237 -11.82 -1.32 -7.55
N ASP A 238 -11.08 -2.32 -7.07
CA ASP A 238 -11.27 -2.85 -5.73
C ASP A 238 -9.95 -3.43 -5.20
N PHE A 239 -9.94 -3.85 -3.96
CA PHE A 239 -8.77 -4.40 -3.29
C PHE A 239 -8.88 -5.90 -3.08
N GLY A 240 -7.76 -6.57 -3.24
CA GLY A 240 -7.53 -7.93 -2.80
C GLY A 240 -6.40 -7.99 -1.80
N VAL A 241 -6.22 -9.15 -1.21
CA VAL A 241 -5.15 -9.41 -0.25
C VAL A 241 -4.45 -10.72 -0.58
N ALA A 242 -3.15 -10.73 -0.45
CA ALA A 242 -2.30 -11.90 -0.60
C ALA A 242 -1.26 -11.94 0.53
N GLU A 243 -0.80 -13.12 0.88
CA GLU A 243 0.28 -13.34 1.84
C GLU A 243 1.44 -14.09 1.21
N ALA A 244 2.61 -13.96 1.78
CA ALA A 244 3.78 -14.73 1.40
C ALA A 244 4.61 -15.10 2.64
N PRO A 245 5.29 -16.26 2.63
CA PRO A 245 6.19 -16.66 3.71
C PRO A 245 7.47 -15.78 3.77
N HIS A 246 7.73 -15.02 2.73
CA HIS A 246 8.79 -14.04 2.63
C HIS A 246 8.35 -12.89 1.71
N TYR A 247 8.77 -11.65 1.97
CA TYR A 247 8.36 -10.48 1.17
C TYR A 247 8.74 -10.54 -0.32
N LEU A 248 9.64 -11.44 -0.72
CA LEU A 248 9.95 -11.75 -2.11
C LEU A 248 8.97 -12.76 -2.74
N GLY A 249 8.07 -13.36 -1.97
CA GLY A 249 7.10 -14.35 -2.41
C GLY A 249 7.51 -15.80 -2.08
N PRO A 250 6.78 -16.79 -2.64
CA PRO A 250 5.63 -16.63 -3.52
C PRO A 250 4.39 -16.12 -2.78
N TYR A 251 3.61 -15.25 -3.42
CA TYR A 251 2.38 -14.69 -2.87
C TYR A 251 1.17 -15.55 -3.20
N HIS A 252 0.38 -15.83 -2.18
CA HIS A 252 -0.88 -16.57 -2.27
C HIS A 252 -2.05 -15.68 -1.85
N ARG A 253 -3.09 -15.60 -2.70
CA ARG A 253 -4.27 -14.80 -2.38
C ARG A 253 -5.03 -15.40 -1.21
N LEU A 254 -5.39 -14.55 -0.26
CA LEU A 254 -6.27 -14.88 0.85
C LEU A 254 -7.75 -14.81 0.44
N ASN A 255 -8.65 -15.08 1.38
CA ASN A 255 -10.10 -15.00 1.19
C ASN A 255 -10.58 -15.78 -0.05
N ASN A 256 -10.01 -16.96 -0.32
CA ASN A 256 -10.29 -17.74 -1.54
C ASN A 256 -10.10 -16.91 -2.84
N GLY A 257 -9.24 -15.90 -2.80
CA GLY A 257 -8.99 -14.97 -3.89
C GLY A 257 -10.15 -14.00 -4.15
N GLN A 258 -11.05 -13.79 -3.22
CA GLN A 258 -12.08 -12.77 -3.29
C GLN A 258 -11.52 -11.41 -2.87
N LYS A 259 -12.30 -10.36 -3.11
CA LYS A 259 -12.02 -9.00 -2.62
C LYS A 259 -11.97 -8.98 -1.10
N ILE A 260 -11.23 -8.01 -0.52
CA ILE A 260 -11.40 -7.68 0.88
C ILE A 260 -12.80 -7.06 1.11
N ARG A 261 -13.23 -7.06 2.36
CA ARG A 261 -14.51 -6.46 2.77
C ARG A 261 -14.23 -5.23 3.63
N ILE A 262 -14.74 -4.08 3.20
CA ILE A 262 -14.63 -2.82 3.95
C ILE A 262 -16.03 -2.42 4.37
N ALA A 263 -16.30 -2.46 5.66
CA ALA A 263 -17.63 -2.15 6.21
C ALA A 263 -18.11 -0.76 5.77
N GLY A 264 -19.31 -0.70 5.18
CA GLY A 264 -19.90 0.54 4.67
C GLY A 264 -19.39 1.00 3.30
N ALA A 265 -18.38 0.32 2.71
CA ALA A 265 -17.85 0.62 1.38
C ALA A 265 -18.08 -0.53 0.38
N GLU A 266 -18.98 -1.43 0.67
CA GLU A 266 -19.39 -2.50 -0.24
C GLU A 266 -19.92 -1.87 -1.54
N ASP A 267 -19.44 -2.38 -2.68
CA ASP A 267 -19.76 -1.89 -4.02
C ASP A 267 -19.29 -0.44 -4.33
N GLU A 268 -18.52 0.17 -3.45
CA GLU A 268 -17.92 1.47 -3.71
C GLU A 268 -16.59 1.34 -4.45
N ARG A 269 -16.27 2.35 -5.27
CA ARG A 269 -14.95 2.46 -5.85
C ARG A 269 -13.96 2.98 -4.81
N VAL A 270 -12.93 2.17 -4.52
CA VAL A 270 -11.81 2.52 -3.65
C VAL A 270 -10.49 2.46 -4.44
N GLU A 271 -9.51 3.24 -4.02
CA GLU A 271 -8.20 3.31 -4.70
C GLU A 271 -7.09 3.70 -3.72
N ASP A 272 -5.85 3.38 -4.09
CA ASP A 272 -4.65 3.83 -3.39
C ASP A 272 -4.56 3.43 -1.91
N PRO A 273 -4.61 2.14 -1.60
CA PRO A 273 -4.43 1.71 -0.22
C PRO A 273 -2.99 1.96 0.24
N TYR A 274 -2.84 2.30 1.50
CA TYR A 274 -1.62 2.15 2.28
C TYR A 274 -1.98 1.45 3.57
N ILE A 275 -1.21 0.42 3.97
CA ILE A 275 -1.44 -0.32 5.22
C ILE A 275 -0.19 -0.35 6.08
N TRP A 276 -0.39 -0.42 7.39
CA TRP A 276 0.67 -0.66 8.36
C TRP A 276 0.14 -1.54 9.48
N GLN A 277 1.03 -2.11 10.28
CA GLN A 277 0.67 -2.91 11.45
C GLN A 277 1.08 -2.17 12.73
N ALA A 278 0.17 -2.10 13.70
CA ALA A 278 0.43 -1.59 15.03
C ALA A 278 -0.54 -2.24 16.02
N ASN A 279 -0.09 -2.50 17.24
CA ASN A 279 -0.91 -3.04 18.34
C ASN A 279 -1.69 -4.32 17.97
N GLY A 280 -1.11 -5.19 17.14
CA GLY A 280 -1.72 -6.44 16.70
C GLY A 280 -2.83 -6.28 15.66
N LEU A 281 -3.03 -5.10 15.10
CA LEU A 281 -4.00 -4.81 14.04
C LEU A 281 -3.30 -4.32 12.77
N TYR A 282 -3.93 -4.59 11.64
CA TYR A 282 -3.66 -3.89 10.40
C TYR A 282 -4.49 -2.63 10.33
N HIS A 283 -3.89 -1.54 9.91
CA HIS A 283 -4.51 -0.24 9.70
C HIS A 283 -4.43 0.11 8.22
N MET A 284 -5.43 0.81 7.70
CA MET A 284 -5.48 1.24 6.30
C MET A 284 -5.86 2.70 6.21
N VAL A 285 -5.20 3.43 5.33
CA VAL A 285 -5.71 4.65 4.74
C VAL A 285 -5.86 4.44 3.24
N ALA A 286 -7.00 4.81 2.67
CA ALA A 286 -7.25 4.66 1.24
C ALA A 286 -8.22 5.73 0.74
N LYS A 287 -8.25 5.93 -0.58
CA LYS A 287 -9.17 6.87 -1.24
C LYS A 287 -10.52 6.21 -1.53
N ILE A 288 -11.61 6.95 -1.28
CA ILE A 288 -12.96 6.63 -1.74
C ILE A 288 -13.46 7.72 -2.70
N PHE A 289 -14.21 7.33 -3.75
CA PHE A 289 -14.73 8.28 -4.75
C PHE A 289 -16.11 8.80 -4.45
N SER A 290 -16.91 8.06 -3.70
CA SER A 290 -18.24 8.49 -3.24
C SER A 290 -18.17 9.25 -1.92
N GLU A 291 -19.28 9.82 -1.52
CA GLU A 291 -19.44 10.48 -0.22
C GLU A 291 -19.92 9.54 0.90
N LYS A 292 -20.09 8.26 0.60
CA LYS A 292 -20.78 7.29 1.47
C LYS A 292 -20.16 7.12 2.85
N LEU A 293 -18.82 7.02 2.94
CA LEU A 293 -18.12 6.84 4.22
C LEU A 293 -17.81 8.17 4.92
N THR A 294 -17.35 9.15 4.15
CA THR A 294 -16.70 10.35 4.69
C THR A 294 -17.60 11.61 4.58
N GLY A 295 -18.77 11.49 3.96
CA GLY A 295 -19.60 12.65 3.62
C GLY A 295 -19.02 13.53 2.50
N GLN A 296 -17.87 13.18 1.92
CA GLN A 296 -17.17 13.95 0.88
C GLN A 296 -16.70 13.05 -0.26
N ARG A 297 -16.79 13.56 -1.49
CA ARG A 297 -16.28 12.85 -2.67
C ARG A 297 -14.77 13.00 -2.79
N GLU A 298 -14.12 11.94 -3.30
CA GLU A 298 -12.66 11.92 -3.55
C GLU A 298 -11.83 12.25 -2.31
N SER A 299 -12.23 11.73 -1.16
CA SER A 299 -11.57 11.86 0.13
C SER A 299 -10.89 10.57 0.57
N GLY A 300 -10.16 10.61 1.66
CA GLY A 300 -9.56 9.43 2.29
C GLY A 300 -10.33 8.94 3.48
N PHE A 301 -10.39 7.63 3.63
CA PHE A 301 -10.95 6.98 4.81
C PHE A 301 -9.88 6.17 5.54
N TYR A 302 -10.12 5.96 6.83
CA TYR A 302 -9.35 5.06 7.67
C TYR A 302 -10.19 3.82 8.00
N ALA A 303 -9.53 2.66 8.06
CA ALA A 303 -10.09 1.40 8.50
C ALA A 303 -9.03 0.54 9.22
N TYR A 304 -9.47 -0.45 9.99
CA TYR A 304 -8.59 -1.39 10.65
C TYR A 304 -9.10 -2.83 10.53
N SER A 305 -8.20 -3.81 10.66
CA SER A 305 -8.49 -5.23 10.49
C SER A 305 -7.61 -6.09 11.39
N VAL A 306 -8.10 -7.25 11.78
CA VAL A 306 -7.31 -8.28 12.50
C VAL A 306 -6.62 -9.26 11.54
N ASP A 307 -7.12 -9.38 10.32
CA ASP A 307 -6.74 -10.45 9.37
C ASP A 307 -6.38 -9.92 7.95
N GLY A 308 -6.53 -8.60 7.72
CA GLY A 308 -6.34 -7.98 6.41
C GLY A 308 -7.44 -8.28 5.39
N ILE A 309 -8.49 -9.04 5.77
CA ILE A 309 -9.61 -9.43 4.90
C ILE A 309 -10.85 -8.62 5.22
N ASP A 310 -11.24 -8.60 6.50
CA ASP A 310 -12.39 -7.89 7.01
C ASP A 310 -11.95 -6.59 7.69
N TRP A 311 -12.35 -5.45 7.10
CA TRP A 311 -11.97 -4.13 7.55
C TRP A 311 -13.13 -3.41 8.21
N THR A 312 -12.92 -3.00 9.44
CA THR A 312 -13.87 -2.19 10.22
C THR A 312 -13.55 -0.72 10.03
N VAL A 313 -14.59 0.08 9.81
CA VAL A 313 -14.52 1.54 9.72
C VAL A 313 -14.99 2.12 11.05
N PRO A 314 -14.25 3.04 11.69
CA PRO A 314 -14.68 3.69 12.92
C PRO A 314 -15.81 4.70 12.68
N ASP A 315 -16.38 5.24 13.77
CA ASP A 315 -17.48 6.21 13.70
C ASP A 315 -17.04 7.50 12.97
N GLU A 316 -15.77 7.91 13.12
CA GLU A 316 -15.17 9.05 12.41
C GLU A 316 -14.17 8.51 11.36
N PRO A 317 -14.64 8.15 10.17
CA PRO A 317 -13.82 7.43 9.19
C PRO A 317 -12.92 8.34 8.36
N THR A 318 -13.15 9.65 8.31
CA THR A 318 -12.43 10.57 7.42
C THR A 318 -10.98 10.68 7.83
N ALA A 319 -10.06 10.27 6.94
CA ALA A 319 -8.63 10.42 7.14
C ALA A 319 -8.13 11.76 6.58
N TYR A 320 -8.64 12.18 5.42
CA TYR A 320 -8.30 13.46 4.78
C TYR A 320 -9.37 13.88 3.77
N ASP A 321 -9.40 15.16 3.47
CA ASP A 321 -10.15 15.72 2.35
C ASP A 321 -9.25 16.58 1.45
N ARG A 322 -9.76 17.11 0.35
CA ARG A 322 -8.97 17.90 -0.60
C ARG A 322 -8.67 19.33 -0.14
N ARG A 323 -9.25 19.79 0.96
CA ARG A 323 -9.01 21.12 1.53
C ARG A 323 -7.80 21.04 2.46
N VAL A 324 -6.70 21.59 2.03
CA VAL A 324 -5.44 21.57 2.77
C VAL A 324 -5.22 22.95 3.40
N LEU A 325 -5.05 22.97 4.70
CA LEU A 325 -4.57 24.13 5.45
C LEU A 325 -3.04 24.16 5.37
N PHE A 326 -2.48 25.32 5.03
CA PHE A 326 -1.03 25.54 4.99
C PHE A 326 -0.53 26.34 6.20
N THR A 327 0.78 26.27 6.48
CA THR A 327 1.41 26.95 7.64
C THR A 327 1.33 28.46 7.56
N ASP A 328 1.05 29.07 6.40
CA ASP A 328 0.80 30.50 6.24
C ASP A 328 -0.66 30.90 6.51
N GLY A 329 -1.51 29.93 6.90
CA GLY A 329 -2.95 30.12 7.16
C GLY A 329 -3.84 30.03 5.92
N THR A 330 -3.27 29.80 4.73
CA THR A 330 -4.11 29.62 3.53
C THR A 330 -4.76 28.25 3.51
N ILE A 331 -6.00 28.18 2.99
CA ILE A 331 -6.71 26.92 2.73
C ILE A 331 -6.88 26.79 1.22
N VAL A 332 -6.37 25.70 0.67
CA VAL A 332 -6.43 25.42 -0.77
C VAL A 332 -7.19 24.12 -1.01
N GLU A 333 -8.24 24.15 -1.82
CA GLU A 333 -8.88 22.93 -2.32
C GLU A 333 -8.06 22.37 -3.48
N GLN A 334 -7.26 21.34 -3.19
CA GLN A 334 -6.40 20.68 -4.18
C GLN A 334 -7.26 20.03 -5.27
N LYS A 335 -6.78 20.07 -6.52
CA LYS A 335 -7.46 19.41 -7.64
C LYS A 335 -7.47 17.90 -7.48
N LYS A 336 -6.39 17.36 -6.94
CA LYS A 336 -6.17 15.97 -6.60
C LYS A 336 -5.51 15.87 -5.24
N LEU A 337 -5.88 14.85 -4.50
CA LEU A 337 -5.14 14.38 -3.32
C LEU A 337 -5.25 12.86 -3.35
N GLU A 338 -4.23 12.22 -3.90
CA GLU A 338 -4.22 10.80 -4.25
C GLU A 338 -2.95 10.12 -3.75
N ARG A 339 -2.92 8.80 -3.77
CA ARG A 339 -1.77 8.01 -3.34
C ARG A 339 -1.30 8.34 -1.92
N PRO A 340 -2.18 8.30 -0.91
CA PRO A 340 -1.74 8.49 0.46
C PRO A 340 -0.63 7.47 0.79
N GLN A 341 0.45 7.96 1.36
CA GLN A 341 1.53 7.16 1.93
C GLN A 341 1.77 7.67 3.34
N VAL A 342 2.04 6.78 4.27
CA VAL A 342 2.19 7.13 5.69
C VAL A 342 3.63 6.89 6.12
N LEU A 343 4.26 7.89 6.73
CA LEU A 343 5.44 7.65 7.54
C LEU A 343 4.97 7.17 8.91
N VAL A 344 5.38 5.96 9.27
CA VAL A 344 5.08 5.36 10.56
C VAL A 344 6.38 5.29 11.36
N GLU A 345 6.41 5.94 12.52
CA GLU A 345 7.52 5.89 13.46
C GLU A 345 6.99 5.40 14.82
N ASP A 346 7.66 4.44 15.41
CA ASP A 346 7.26 3.79 16.68
C ASP A 346 5.80 3.28 16.66
N GLY A 347 5.38 2.72 15.51
CA GLY A 347 4.04 2.18 15.30
C GLY A 347 2.94 3.23 15.11
N ARG A 348 3.27 4.52 14.98
CA ARG A 348 2.31 5.64 14.85
C ARG A 348 2.52 6.40 13.56
N PRO A 349 1.44 6.78 12.85
CA PRO A 349 1.51 7.74 11.77
C PRO A 349 2.06 9.09 12.26
N THR A 350 3.06 9.62 11.56
CA THR A 350 3.63 10.94 11.83
C THR A 350 3.44 11.91 10.67
N HIS A 351 3.36 11.40 9.44
CA HIS A 351 3.17 12.21 8.23
C HIS A 351 2.36 11.44 7.18
N LEU A 352 1.50 12.18 6.47
CA LEU A 352 0.83 11.75 5.27
C LEU A 352 1.46 12.42 4.05
N TYR A 353 1.85 11.62 3.04
CA TYR A 353 2.36 12.12 1.77
C TYR A 353 1.37 11.81 0.66
N PHE A 354 1.21 12.75 -0.30
CA PHE A 354 0.23 12.66 -1.35
C PHE A 354 0.80 13.02 -2.72
N ALA A 355 0.26 12.43 -3.76
CA ALA A 355 0.27 13.00 -5.08
C ALA A 355 -0.80 14.09 -5.13
N THR A 356 -0.45 15.30 -5.55
CA THR A 356 -1.39 16.41 -5.64
C THR A 356 -1.21 17.20 -6.93
N ALA A 357 -2.26 17.93 -7.30
CA ALA A 357 -2.23 18.99 -8.29
C ALA A 357 -2.92 20.22 -7.70
N ASP A 358 -2.35 21.39 -7.95
CA ASP A 358 -2.99 22.65 -7.59
C ASP A 358 -4.32 22.85 -8.34
N PRO A 359 -5.18 23.78 -7.92
CA PRO A 359 -6.50 23.97 -8.52
C PRO A 359 -6.48 24.21 -10.03
N GLU A 360 -5.43 24.87 -10.53
CA GLU A 360 -5.25 25.25 -11.92
C GLU A 360 -4.53 24.21 -12.78
N TRP A 361 -4.08 23.07 -12.18
CA TRP A 361 -3.21 22.10 -12.83
C TRP A 361 -1.87 22.68 -13.30
N SER A 362 -1.42 23.78 -12.70
CA SER A 362 -0.15 24.42 -13.03
C SER A 362 1.04 23.73 -12.40
N LYS A 363 0.83 23.00 -11.30
CA LYS A 363 1.84 22.20 -10.62
C LYS A 363 1.27 20.84 -10.22
N ILE A 364 2.06 19.80 -10.48
CA ILE A 364 1.78 18.44 -10.05
C ILE A 364 2.99 17.96 -9.26
N TYR A 365 2.80 17.72 -7.97
CA TYR A 365 3.89 17.55 -7.02
C TYR A 365 3.53 16.61 -5.88
N ASN A 366 4.48 16.31 -4.99
CA ASN A 366 4.21 15.62 -3.74
C ASN A 366 3.93 16.64 -2.64
N LEU A 367 2.86 16.42 -1.86
CA LEU A 367 2.47 17.20 -0.70
C LEU A 367 2.63 16.35 0.56
N VAL A 368 3.04 16.98 1.66
CA VAL A 368 3.11 16.36 2.99
C VAL A 368 2.17 17.09 3.95
N ILE A 369 1.49 16.31 4.81
CA ILE A 369 0.69 16.82 5.92
C ILE A 369 1.19 16.12 7.19
N PRO A 370 1.76 16.84 8.17
CA PRO A 370 2.14 16.27 9.45
C PRO A 370 0.90 15.81 10.24
N VAL A 371 1.09 14.78 11.06
CA VAL A 371 0.05 14.22 11.92
C VAL A 371 0.51 14.33 13.36
N THR A 372 -0.24 15.05 14.17
CA THR A 372 0.01 15.08 15.62
C THR A 372 -0.29 13.70 16.20
N PRO A 373 0.61 13.08 16.95
CA PRO A 373 0.29 11.84 17.65
C PRO A 373 -0.91 12.06 18.57
N GLY A 374 -2.02 11.34 18.29
CA GLY A 374 -3.18 11.35 19.19
C GLY A 374 -2.72 11.06 20.61
N GLY A 375 -3.22 11.81 21.59
CA GLY A 375 -2.88 11.63 23.00
C GLY A 375 -3.18 10.19 23.43
N THR A 376 -2.21 9.55 24.04
CA THR A 376 -2.46 8.33 24.83
C THR A 376 -2.98 8.80 26.18
N ASP A 377 -4.30 8.87 26.33
CA ASP A 377 -4.88 8.81 27.67
C ASP A 377 -5.02 7.36 28.13
#